data_e00c82ba014baee05c0b0239ec41bfa2
#
_entry.id   e00c82ba014baee05c0b0239ec41bfa2
#
_cell.length_a   1.000
_cell.length_b   1.000
_cell.length_c   1.000
_cell.angle_alpha   90.00
_cell.angle_beta   90.00
_cell.angle_gamma   90.00
#
_symmetry.space_group_name_H-M   'P 1'
#
loop_
_entity.id
_entity.type
_entity.pdbx_description
1 polymer ?
#
loop_
_entity_poly.entity_id
_entity_poly.type
_entity_poly.pdbx_seq_one_letter_code
_entity_poly.pdbx_strand_id
1 'polypeptide(L)'
;MSTPIPEGRYHELSSGLKIHVYEEGNVTPNKPSILCLHGGGPGASGYSNFKKNLPALAACGYHALAPDLAGFGLSDKPEDIAYTSRMHIECMLELCDLMGIATFIPIGNSLGGSVALELYFEAPQRVAALVLMAPGGLADPATFWGTTEGGSALAEFSRERPTDVDSFRAVLSLLVHDPALIDDAMIAERHPVALQQPSCVFTSVGIQPTWESLSSIDCPILCFWGANDRFLPVSQSLDLLAAAPQVKVVISNQAGHWYMLELAADFNREVIDFLSITVIDAASVNSDK
;
A
#
# COMPACT_ATOMS: atom_id res chain seq x y z
N MET A 1 -21.12 12.22 -13.15
CA MET A 1 -20.53 11.26 -14.10
C MET A 1 -19.26 10.76 -13.47
N SER A 2 -19.11 9.45 -13.23
CA SER A 2 -17.86 8.88 -12.71
C SER A 2 -16.76 9.07 -13.76
N THR A 3 -15.60 9.56 -13.33
CA THR A 3 -14.41 9.57 -14.18
C THR A 3 -14.10 8.13 -14.58
N PRO A 4 -13.91 7.82 -15.88
CA PRO A 4 -13.57 6.46 -16.29
C PRO A 4 -12.26 6.04 -15.61
N ILE A 5 -12.19 4.78 -15.18
CA ILE A 5 -10.96 4.20 -14.66
C ILE A 5 -9.91 4.24 -15.78
N PRO A 6 -8.71 4.79 -15.56
CA PRO A 6 -7.69 4.84 -16.60
C PRO A 6 -7.34 3.42 -17.08
N GLU A 7 -7.00 3.30 -18.34
CA GLU A 7 -6.45 2.07 -18.90
C GLU A 7 -4.98 1.97 -18.47
N GLY A 8 -4.67 1.04 -17.56
CA GLY A 8 -3.29 0.78 -17.15
C GLY A 8 -2.53 -0.09 -18.16
N ARG A 9 -1.38 -0.62 -17.78
CA ARG A 9 -0.56 -1.52 -18.60
C ARG A 9 -0.30 -2.83 -17.89
N TYR A 10 -0.18 -3.91 -18.66
CA TYR A 10 0.22 -5.22 -18.16
C TYR A 10 1.71 -5.46 -18.40
N HIS A 11 2.38 -5.97 -17.37
CA HIS A 11 3.75 -6.46 -17.44
C HIS A 11 3.75 -7.95 -17.11
N GLU A 12 4.29 -8.77 -18.01
CA GLU A 12 4.40 -10.22 -17.82
C GLU A 12 5.72 -10.52 -17.13
N LEU A 13 5.64 -11.14 -15.96
CA LEU A 13 6.77 -11.56 -15.16
C LEU A 13 7.34 -12.88 -15.69
N SER A 14 8.57 -13.24 -15.31
CA SER A 14 9.23 -14.48 -15.68
C SER A 14 8.46 -15.74 -15.25
N SER A 15 7.64 -15.62 -14.20
CA SER A 15 6.70 -16.65 -13.75
C SER A 15 5.50 -16.85 -14.67
N GLY A 16 5.27 -15.96 -15.65
CA GLY A 16 4.09 -15.91 -16.50
C GLY A 16 2.93 -15.12 -15.89
N LEU A 17 3.05 -14.63 -14.64
CA LEU A 17 2.04 -13.76 -14.03
C LEU A 17 2.04 -12.39 -14.70
N LYS A 18 0.85 -11.87 -14.99
CA LYS A 18 0.66 -10.52 -15.52
C LYS A 18 0.27 -9.58 -14.39
N ILE A 19 1.11 -8.59 -14.17
CA ILE A 19 0.86 -7.49 -13.21
C ILE A 19 0.33 -6.29 -13.98
N HIS A 20 -0.84 -5.83 -13.57
CA HIS A 20 -1.44 -4.61 -14.08
C HIS A 20 -0.94 -3.41 -13.30
N VAL A 21 -0.61 -2.31 -13.99
CA VAL A 21 -0.03 -1.11 -13.39
C VAL A 21 -0.72 0.14 -13.91
N TYR A 22 -1.14 1.00 -13.00
CA TYR A 22 -1.48 2.39 -13.29
C TYR A 22 -0.24 3.24 -13.08
N GLU A 23 0.06 4.12 -14.01
CA GLU A 23 1.24 4.99 -13.91
C GLU A 23 0.93 6.43 -14.33
N GLU A 24 1.61 7.37 -13.69
CA GLU A 24 1.60 8.79 -14.00
C GLU A 24 3.03 9.34 -13.99
N GLY A 25 3.31 10.30 -14.87
CA GLY A 25 4.67 10.85 -15.04
C GLY A 25 5.57 9.94 -15.87
N ASN A 26 6.88 10.20 -15.81
CA ASN A 26 7.89 9.45 -16.56
C ASN A 26 9.09 9.16 -15.67
N VAL A 27 9.77 8.03 -15.91
CA VAL A 27 11.05 7.71 -15.27
C VAL A 27 12.04 8.83 -15.54
N THR A 28 12.63 9.37 -14.49
CA THR A 28 13.65 10.43 -14.57
C THR A 28 14.98 9.86 -14.10
N PRO A 29 16.07 9.99 -14.89
CA PRO A 29 17.38 9.52 -14.45
C PRO A 29 17.79 10.11 -13.10
N ASN A 30 18.33 9.27 -12.23
CA ASN A 30 18.81 9.62 -10.88
C ASN A 30 17.73 10.15 -9.90
N LYS A 31 16.45 10.01 -10.25
CA LYS A 31 15.35 10.31 -9.34
C LYS A 31 14.57 9.00 -9.06
N PRO A 32 14.32 8.65 -7.81
CA PRO A 32 13.58 7.44 -7.49
C PRO A 32 12.13 7.54 -8.00
N SER A 33 11.60 6.42 -8.50
CA SER A 33 10.17 6.30 -8.81
C SER A 33 9.37 6.05 -7.53
N ILE A 34 8.10 6.44 -7.52
CA ILE A 34 7.20 6.17 -6.41
C ILE A 34 6.41 4.89 -6.72
N LEU A 35 6.45 3.93 -5.80
CA LEU A 35 5.75 2.64 -5.91
C LEU A 35 4.62 2.59 -4.89
N CYS A 36 3.38 2.83 -5.33
CA CYS A 36 2.19 2.86 -4.47
C CYS A 36 1.60 1.45 -4.31
N LEU A 37 1.68 0.88 -3.11
CA LEU A 37 1.27 -0.48 -2.77
C LEU A 37 -0.02 -0.48 -1.95
N HIS A 38 -1.09 -1.03 -2.51
CA HIS A 38 -2.42 -1.05 -1.89
C HIS A 38 -2.57 -2.10 -0.78
N GLY A 39 -3.59 -1.95 0.04
CA GLY A 39 -3.94 -2.90 1.09
C GLY A 39 -4.58 -4.19 0.58
N GLY A 40 -4.71 -5.19 1.46
CA GLY A 40 -5.24 -6.53 1.15
C GLY A 40 -6.77 -6.68 1.25
N GLY A 41 -7.52 -5.60 1.28
CA GLY A 41 -8.98 -5.65 1.44
C GLY A 41 -9.74 -6.13 0.20
N PRO A 42 -11.03 -6.47 0.36
CA PRO A 42 -11.88 -6.84 -0.76
C PRO A 42 -11.97 -5.73 -1.81
N GLY A 43 -11.82 -6.09 -3.09
CA GLY A 43 -11.88 -5.15 -4.20
C GLY A 43 -10.75 -4.12 -4.26
N ALA A 44 -9.64 -4.35 -3.54
CA ALA A 44 -8.49 -3.48 -3.58
C ALA A 44 -7.78 -3.53 -4.94
N SER A 45 -7.26 -2.37 -5.36
CA SER A 45 -6.42 -2.20 -6.55
C SER A 45 -5.53 -0.99 -6.35
N GLY A 46 -4.48 -0.88 -7.16
CA GLY A 46 -3.62 0.30 -7.18
C GLY A 46 -4.43 1.57 -7.42
N TYR A 47 -5.30 1.57 -8.42
CA TYR A 47 -6.15 2.72 -8.73
C TYR A 47 -7.13 3.05 -7.60
N SER A 48 -7.88 2.07 -7.12
CA SER A 48 -8.91 2.30 -6.10
C SER A 48 -8.34 2.88 -4.79
N ASN A 49 -7.08 2.61 -4.49
CA ASN A 49 -6.40 3.13 -3.30
C ASN A 49 -5.69 4.47 -3.55
N PHE A 50 -5.09 4.68 -4.73
CA PHE A 50 -4.19 5.80 -4.97
C PHE A 50 -4.62 6.78 -6.06
N LYS A 51 -5.85 6.68 -6.60
CA LYS A 51 -6.36 7.57 -7.66
C LYS A 51 -6.34 9.07 -7.33
N LYS A 52 -6.36 9.43 -6.04
CA LYS A 52 -6.25 10.83 -5.57
C LYS A 52 -4.80 11.28 -5.34
N ASN A 53 -3.86 10.35 -5.36
CA ASN A 53 -2.46 10.59 -4.99
C ASN A 53 -1.54 10.58 -6.22
N LEU A 54 -1.70 9.62 -7.14
CA LEU A 54 -0.87 9.49 -8.34
C LEU A 54 -0.72 10.81 -9.13
N PRO A 55 -1.81 11.53 -9.48
CA PRO A 55 -1.69 12.79 -10.23
C PRO A 55 -0.93 13.88 -9.47
N ALA A 56 -1.09 13.95 -8.13
CA ALA A 56 -0.39 14.93 -7.31
C ALA A 56 1.12 14.66 -7.24
N LEU A 57 1.50 13.40 -7.10
CA LEU A 57 2.90 12.97 -7.10
C LEU A 57 3.57 13.20 -8.46
N ALA A 58 2.87 12.89 -9.55
CA ALA A 58 3.35 13.15 -10.91
C ALA A 58 3.49 14.65 -11.21
N ALA A 59 2.56 15.48 -10.72
CA ALA A 59 2.64 16.94 -10.88
C ALA A 59 3.88 17.54 -10.18
N CYS A 60 4.45 16.86 -9.18
CA CYS A 60 5.72 17.22 -8.54
C CYS A 60 6.96 16.62 -9.24
N GLY A 61 6.76 16.09 -10.44
CA GLY A 61 7.83 15.58 -11.28
C GLY A 61 8.35 14.20 -10.87
N TYR A 62 7.55 13.39 -10.17
CA TYR A 62 7.87 12.00 -9.92
C TYR A 62 7.21 11.09 -10.97
N HIS A 63 7.89 10.01 -11.32
CA HIS A 63 7.24 8.86 -11.92
C HIS A 63 6.56 8.07 -10.80
N ALA A 64 5.24 7.96 -10.84
CA ALA A 64 4.45 7.31 -9.80
C ALA A 64 3.65 6.14 -10.40
N LEU A 65 3.79 4.96 -9.83
CA LEU A 65 3.07 3.76 -10.23
C LEU A 65 2.26 3.18 -9.08
N ALA A 66 1.11 2.63 -9.42
CA ALA A 66 0.27 1.87 -8.52
C ALA A 66 -0.06 0.52 -9.16
N PRO A 67 0.79 -0.50 -8.97
CA PRO A 67 0.52 -1.85 -9.42
C PRO A 67 -0.66 -2.44 -8.64
N ASP A 68 -1.44 -3.24 -9.33
CA ASP A 68 -2.33 -4.18 -8.68
C ASP A 68 -1.49 -5.38 -8.23
N LEU A 69 -1.41 -5.64 -6.93
CA LEU A 69 -0.71 -6.82 -6.43
C LEU A 69 -1.33 -8.10 -7.02
N ALA A 70 -0.55 -9.14 -7.23
CA ALA A 70 -1.07 -10.42 -7.72
C ALA A 70 -2.24 -10.89 -6.84
N GLY A 71 -3.31 -11.38 -7.45
CA GLY A 71 -4.55 -11.72 -6.74
C GLY A 71 -5.53 -10.56 -6.56
N PHE A 72 -5.15 -9.33 -6.93
CA PHE A 72 -5.95 -8.11 -6.74
C PHE A 72 -6.15 -7.36 -8.06
N GLY A 73 -7.03 -6.35 -8.03
CA GLY A 73 -7.27 -5.45 -9.14
C GLY A 73 -7.51 -6.16 -10.47
N LEU A 74 -6.77 -5.78 -11.49
CA LEU A 74 -6.76 -6.38 -12.82
C LEU A 74 -5.55 -7.34 -13.04
N SER A 75 -4.65 -7.47 -12.08
CA SER A 75 -3.58 -8.46 -12.14
C SER A 75 -4.10 -9.89 -12.14
N ASP A 76 -3.28 -10.83 -12.57
CA ASP A 76 -3.63 -12.25 -12.57
C ASP A 76 -3.96 -12.78 -11.17
N LYS A 77 -4.91 -13.73 -11.12
CA LYS A 77 -5.50 -14.26 -9.90
C LYS A 77 -5.56 -15.78 -9.90
N PRO A 78 -4.42 -16.49 -10.07
CA PRO A 78 -4.42 -17.97 -10.03
C PRO A 78 -4.93 -18.47 -8.65
N GLU A 79 -5.75 -19.53 -8.68
CA GLU A 79 -6.39 -20.08 -7.48
C GLU A 79 -5.51 -21.08 -6.72
N ASP A 80 -4.45 -21.55 -7.35
CA ASP A 80 -3.59 -22.67 -6.90
C ASP A 80 -2.23 -22.24 -6.36
N ILE A 81 -2.07 -20.94 -6.04
CA ILE A 81 -0.85 -20.38 -5.46
C ILE A 81 -1.08 -19.78 -4.07
N ALA A 82 0.00 -19.64 -3.31
CA ALA A 82 -0.01 -18.90 -2.04
C ALA A 82 0.41 -17.44 -2.28
N TYR A 83 -0.45 -16.49 -1.92
CA TYR A 83 -0.20 -15.05 -2.03
C TYR A 83 0.58 -14.53 -0.82
N THR A 84 1.82 -15.02 -0.66
CA THR A 84 2.67 -14.62 0.46
C THR A 84 3.29 -13.24 0.24
N SER A 85 3.70 -12.56 1.31
CA SER A 85 4.47 -11.32 1.20
C SER A 85 5.73 -11.52 0.35
N ARG A 86 6.43 -12.65 0.51
CA ARG A 86 7.60 -13.01 -0.30
C ARG A 86 7.32 -12.99 -1.80
N MET A 87 6.19 -13.58 -2.23
CA MET A 87 5.77 -13.56 -3.64
C MET A 87 5.52 -12.12 -4.11
N HIS A 88 4.83 -11.31 -3.31
CA HIS A 88 4.59 -9.91 -3.68
C HIS A 88 5.89 -9.10 -3.81
N ILE A 89 6.88 -9.33 -2.94
CA ILE A 89 8.20 -8.69 -3.03
C ILE A 89 8.90 -9.07 -4.33
N GLU A 90 8.96 -10.35 -4.65
CA GLU A 90 9.57 -10.86 -5.88
C GLU A 90 8.89 -10.27 -7.12
N CYS A 91 7.56 -10.24 -7.16
CA CYS A 91 6.80 -9.59 -8.24
C CYS A 91 7.13 -8.11 -8.38
N MET A 92 7.24 -7.37 -7.27
CA MET A 92 7.50 -5.92 -7.31
C MET A 92 8.94 -5.60 -7.71
N LEU A 93 9.92 -6.40 -7.27
CA LEU A 93 11.32 -6.22 -7.69
C LEU A 93 11.49 -6.50 -9.18
N GLU A 94 10.92 -7.61 -9.67
CA GLU A 94 10.96 -7.95 -11.09
C GLU A 94 10.21 -6.91 -11.94
N LEU A 95 9.05 -6.43 -11.50
CA LEU A 95 8.32 -5.36 -12.16
C LEU A 95 9.18 -4.09 -12.29
N CYS A 96 9.86 -3.68 -11.22
CA CYS A 96 10.76 -2.54 -11.24
C CYS A 96 11.91 -2.75 -12.24
N ASP A 97 12.46 -3.96 -12.33
CA ASP A 97 13.52 -4.31 -13.28
C ASP A 97 13.03 -4.22 -14.73
N LEU A 98 11.85 -4.79 -15.02
CA LEU A 98 11.21 -4.71 -16.34
C LEU A 98 10.91 -3.27 -16.78
N MET A 99 10.60 -2.40 -15.83
CA MET A 99 10.32 -0.97 -16.09
C MET A 99 11.58 -0.09 -16.06
N GLY A 100 12.77 -0.66 -15.83
CA GLY A 100 14.03 0.10 -15.76
C GLY A 100 14.14 1.01 -14.54
N ILE A 101 13.44 0.68 -13.45
CA ILE A 101 13.41 1.44 -12.19
C ILE A 101 14.54 0.93 -11.29
N ALA A 102 15.62 1.66 -11.18
CA ALA A 102 16.77 1.27 -10.35
C ALA A 102 16.52 1.54 -8.86
N THR A 103 15.94 2.70 -8.53
CA THR A 103 15.63 3.11 -7.15
C THR A 103 14.17 3.57 -7.05
N PHE A 104 13.57 3.33 -5.91
CA PHE A 104 12.15 3.65 -5.69
C PHE A 104 11.87 4.05 -4.23
N ILE A 105 10.71 4.66 -4.04
CA ILE A 105 10.12 5.02 -2.76
C ILE A 105 8.81 4.25 -2.65
N PRO A 106 8.74 3.16 -1.90
CA PRO A 106 7.48 2.47 -1.68
C PRO A 106 6.57 3.29 -0.76
N ILE A 107 5.32 3.47 -1.21
CA ILE A 107 4.23 4.08 -0.44
C ILE A 107 3.19 2.99 -0.19
N GLY A 108 3.09 2.47 1.02
CA GLY A 108 2.31 1.28 1.30
C GLY A 108 1.25 1.43 2.39
N ASN A 109 0.04 0.91 2.12
CA ASN A 109 -1.05 0.83 3.09
C ASN A 109 -1.28 -0.61 3.54
N SER A 110 -1.36 -0.87 4.84
CA SER A 110 -1.73 -2.19 5.39
C SER A 110 -0.83 -3.31 4.86
N LEU A 111 -1.35 -4.27 4.07
CA LEU A 111 -0.55 -5.27 3.35
C LEU A 111 0.53 -4.62 2.49
N GLY A 112 0.19 -3.58 1.73
CA GLY A 112 1.17 -2.83 0.94
C GLY A 112 2.24 -2.18 1.80
N GLY A 113 1.92 -1.79 3.03
CA GLY A 113 2.88 -1.28 4.02
C GLY A 113 3.85 -2.37 4.51
N SER A 114 3.35 -3.60 4.72
CA SER A 114 4.19 -4.76 5.02
C SER A 114 5.13 -5.07 3.86
N VAL A 115 4.60 -5.11 2.63
CA VAL A 115 5.41 -5.31 1.42
C VAL A 115 6.47 -4.21 1.27
N ALA A 116 6.13 -2.95 1.57
CA ALA A 116 7.07 -1.82 1.53
C ALA A 116 8.24 -2.00 2.51
N LEU A 117 7.96 -2.42 3.76
CA LEU A 117 8.98 -2.71 4.75
C LEU A 117 9.86 -3.89 4.33
N GLU A 118 9.26 -4.96 3.86
CA GLU A 118 10.00 -6.15 3.44
C GLU A 118 10.83 -5.90 2.16
N LEU A 119 10.37 -5.04 1.23
CA LEU A 119 11.16 -4.57 0.08
C LEU A 119 12.43 -3.83 0.54
N TYR A 120 12.35 -3.05 1.61
CA TYR A 120 13.54 -2.42 2.18
C TYR A 120 14.53 -3.48 2.69
N PHE A 121 14.08 -4.48 3.45
CA PHE A 121 15.00 -5.50 3.97
C PHE A 121 15.58 -6.39 2.87
N GLU A 122 14.87 -6.62 1.78
CA GLU A 122 15.36 -7.43 0.66
C GLU A 122 16.32 -6.65 -0.26
N ALA A 123 16.07 -5.35 -0.49
CA ALA A 123 16.84 -4.53 -1.42
C ALA A 123 17.08 -3.10 -0.87
N PRO A 124 17.76 -2.95 0.29
CA PRO A 124 17.88 -1.64 0.97
C PRO A 124 18.52 -0.57 0.08
N GLN A 125 19.46 -0.96 -0.78
CA GLN A 125 20.13 -0.03 -1.71
C GLN A 125 19.22 0.54 -2.80
N ARG A 126 18.02 -0.04 -3.01
CA ARG A 126 17.02 0.42 -3.98
C ARG A 126 15.96 1.31 -3.37
N VAL A 127 15.82 1.34 -2.05
CA VAL A 127 14.77 2.07 -1.33
C VAL A 127 15.32 3.39 -0.81
N ALA A 128 14.93 4.50 -1.42
CA ALA A 128 15.43 5.83 -1.07
C ALA A 128 14.76 6.39 0.20
N ALA A 129 13.51 6.05 0.45
CA ALA A 129 12.71 6.40 1.62
C ALA A 129 11.48 5.48 1.70
N LEU A 130 10.80 5.46 2.84
CA LEU A 130 9.56 4.72 3.06
C LEU A 130 8.41 5.67 3.40
N VAL A 131 7.24 5.47 2.79
CA VAL A 131 5.99 6.11 3.21
C VAL A 131 4.98 5.02 3.57
N LEU A 132 4.53 5.02 4.80
CA LEU A 132 3.72 3.93 5.35
C LEU A 132 2.36 4.47 5.82
N MET A 133 1.30 3.69 5.66
CA MET A 133 -0.02 3.99 6.18
C MET A 133 -0.54 2.76 6.91
N ALA A 134 -0.59 2.82 8.25
CA ALA A 134 -1.00 1.69 9.08
C ALA A 134 -0.43 0.36 8.54
N PRO A 135 0.90 0.20 8.46
CA PRO A 135 1.51 -0.97 7.84
C PRO A 135 1.27 -2.24 8.66
N GLY A 136 1.06 -3.36 7.99
CA GLY A 136 1.13 -4.67 8.62
C GLY A 136 2.56 -5.04 9.00
N GLY A 137 2.72 -6.03 9.90
CA GLY A 137 4.02 -6.56 10.31
C GLY A 137 4.68 -5.85 11.48
N LEU A 138 4.07 -4.79 12.05
CA LEU A 138 4.59 -4.09 13.24
C LEU A 138 4.26 -4.80 14.57
N ALA A 139 3.42 -5.81 14.54
CA ALA A 139 3.10 -6.64 15.70
C ALA A 139 2.82 -8.07 15.24
N ASP A 140 2.87 -9.02 16.18
CA ASP A 140 2.48 -10.40 15.90
C ASP A 140 1.02 -10.44 15.43
N PRO A 141 0.72 -10.93 14.22
CA PRO A 141 -0.65 -11.06 13.73
C PRO A 141 -1.60 -11.77 14.70
N ALA A 142 -1.11 -12.73 15.49
CA ALA A 142 -1.88 -13.42 16.50
C ALA A 142 -2.39 -12.49 17.62
N THR A 143 -1.79 -11.31 17.80
CA THR A 143 -2.19 -10.37 18.86
C THR A 143 -3.30 -9.42 18.46
N PHE A 144 -3.53 -9.19 17.17
CA PHE A 144 -4.57 -8.27 16.69
C PHE A 144 -5.53 -8.90 15.66
N TRP A 145 -5.09 -9.90 14.90
CA TRP A 145 -5.93 -10.54 13.90
C TRP A 145 -7.06 -11.31 14.60
N GLY A 146 -8.31 -10.88 14.35
CA GLY A 146 -9.49 -11.39 15.04
C GLY A 146 -9.77 -10.76 16.41
N THR A 147 -8.95 -9.82 16.90
CA THR A 147 -9.21 -9.07 18.15
C THR A 147 -9.71 -7.65 17.89
N THR A 148 -9.43 -7.08 16.72
CA THR A 148 -9.96 -5.79 16.29
C THR A 148 -11.29 -5.97 15.56
N GLU A 149 -12.14 -4.94 15.58
CA GLU A 149 -13.43 -4.94 14.89
C GLU A 149 -13.27 -5.23 13.39
N GLY A 150 -12.37 -4.49 12.73
CA GLY A 150 -12.13 -4.62 11.30
C GLY A 150 -11.45 -5.95 10.94
N GLY A 151 -10.49 -6.40 11.74
CA GLY A 151 -9.82 -7.69 11.53
C GLY A 151 -10.79 -8.87 11.65
N SER A 152 -11.69 -8.83 12.64
CA SER A 152 -12.74 -9.85 12.82
C SER A 152 -13.73 -9.87 11.66
N ALA A 153 -14.21 -8.68 11.24
CA ALA A 153 -15.12 -8.55 10.11
C ALA A 153 -14.49 -8.99 8.78
N LEU A 154 -13.22 -8.68 8.55
CA LEU A 154 -12.51 -9.13 7.36
C LEU A 154 -12.30 -10.65 7.35
N ALA A 155 -11.99 -11.25 8.51
CA ALA A 155 -11.86 -12.69 8.64
C ALA A 155 -13.19 -13.41 8.36
N GLU A 156 -14.31 -12.88 8.85
CA GLU A 156 -15.64 -13.38 8.57
C GLU A 156 -16.01 -13.23 7.09
N PHE A 157 -15.83 -12.05 6.53
CA PHE A 157 -16.03 -11.77 5.10
C PHE A 157 -15.22 -12.73 4.21
N SER A 158 -13.97 -12.98 4.57
CA SER A 158 -13.08 -13.88 3.82
C SER A 158 -13.52 -15.34 3.88
N ARG A 159 -14.11 -15.77 5.02
CA ARG A 159 -14.62 -17.13 5.21
C ARG A 159 -15.94 -17.35 4.48
N GLU A 160 -16.88 -16.40 4.61
CA GLU A 160 -18.24 -16.54 4.11
C GLU A 160 -18.38 -16.12 2.65
N ARG A 161 -17.52 -15.20 2.21
CA ARG A 161 -17.48 -14.68 0.83
C ARG A 161 -18.86 -14.21 0.32
N PRO A 162 -19.51 -13.31 1.04
CA PRO A 162 -20.81 -12.80 0.62
C PRO A 162 -20.66 -12.06 -0.72
N THR A 163 -21.63 -12.25 -1.59
CA THR A 163 -21.63 -11.64 -2.95
C THR A 163 -22.54 -10.42 -3.02
N ASP A 164 -23.30 -10.13 -1.99
CA ASP A 164 -24.21 -9.01 -1.93
C ASP A 164 -23.49 -7.70 -1.61
N VAL A 165 -24.05 -6.61 -2.14
CA VAL A 165 -23.49 -5.26 -2.00
C VAL A 165 -23.53 -4.76 -0.55
N ASP A 166 -24.54 -5.14 0.23
CA ASP A 166 -24.70 -4.63 1.59
C ASP A 166 -23.63 -5.18 2.51
N SER A 167 -23.33 -6.48 2.46
CA SER A 167 -22.23 -7.11 3.18
C SER A 167 -20.89 -6.52 2.75
N PHE A 168 -20.69 -6.28 1.46
CA PHE A 168 -19.49 -5.65 0.93
C PHE A 168 -19.32 -4.22 1.44
N ARG A 169 -20.39 -3.42 1.40
CA ARG A 169 -20.40 -2.04 1.93
C ARG A 169 -20.10 -2.03 3.43
N ALA A 170 -20.67 -2.96 4.18
CA ALA A 170 -20.47 -3.04 5.62
C ALA A 170 -18.98 -3.21 5.99
N VAL A 171 -18.28 -4.15 5.34
CA VAL A 171 -16.84 -4.37 5.63
C VAL A 171 -15.98 -3.20 5.17
N LEU A 172 -16.29 -2.55 4.03
CA LEU A 172 -15.55 -1.36 3.58
C LEU A 172 -15.76 -0.16 4.51
N SER A 173 -16.96 -0.02 5.09
CA SER A 173 -17.28 1.08 6.02
C SER A 173 -16.43 1.04 7.30
N LEU A 174 -15.88 -0.10 7.66
CA LEU A 174 -14.95 -0.22 8.78
C LEU A 174 -13.53 0.32 8.46
N LEU A 175 -13.19 0.45 7.18
CA LEU A 175 -11.87 0.95 6.74
C LEU A 175 -11.74 2.47 6.82
N VAL A 176 -12.84 3.18 7.01
CA VAL A 176 -12.88 4.64 7.00
C VAL A 176 -13.43 5.20 8.31
N HIS A 177 -13.04 6.45 8.62
CA HIS A 177 -13.62 7.19 9.75
C HIS A 177 -15.06 7.60 9.46
N ASP A 178 -15.31 8.19 8.27
CA ASP A 178 -16.65 8.57 7.82
C ASP A 178 -17.20 7.53 6.82
N PRO A 179 -18.18 6.70 7.21
CA PRO A 179 -18.79 5.71 6.32
C PRO A 179 -19.45 6.30 5.07
N ALA A 180 -19.79 7.61 5.05
CA ALA A 180 -20.35 8.28 3.88
C ALA A 180 -19.36 8.31 2.69
N LEU A 181 -18.08 8.08 2.95
CA LEU A 181 -17.08 7.94 1.89
C LEU A 181 -17.28 6.69 1.03
N ILE A 182 -17.94 5.66 1.58
CA ILE A 182 -18.25 4.40 0.86
C ILE A 182 -19.54 4.60 0.05
N ASP A 183 -19.46 5.45 -0.93
CA ASP A 183 -20.58 5.77 -1.84
C ASP A 183 -20.81 4.69 -2.90
N ASP A 184 -21.88 4.83 -3.68
CA ASP A 184 -22.25 3.89 -4.75
C ASP A 184 -21.20 3.83 -5.87
N ALA A 185 -20.46 4.91 -6.10
CA ALA A 185 -19.38 4.92 -7.09
C ALA A 185 -18.21 4.06 -6.65
N MET A 186 -17.82 4.13 -5.37
CA MET A 186 -16.78 3.27 -4.78
C MET A 186 -17.21 1.80 -4.78
N ILE A 187 -18.46 1.52 -4.46
CA ILE A 187 -19.01 0.15 -4.53
C ILE A 187 -18.98 -0.37 -5.97
N ALA A 188 -19.44 0.41 -6.94
CA ALA A 188 -19.44 0.01 -8.35
C ALA A 188 -18.03 -0.24 -8.90
N GLU A 189 -17.01 0.47 -8.38
CA GLU A 189 -15.61 0.27 -8.73
C GLU A 189 -15.02 -1.01 -8.13
N ARG A 190 -15.27 -1.25 -6.84
CA ARG A 190 -14.56 -2.29 -6.08
C ARG A 190 -15.28 -3.64 -6.02
N HIS A 191 -16.60 -3.65 -5.97
CA HIS A 191 -17.36 -4.87 -5.77
C HIS A 191 -17.16 -5.91 -6.90
N PRO A 192 -17.17 -5.54 -8.21
CA PRO A 192 -16.89 -6.50 -9.29
C PRO A 192 -15.49 -7.12 -9.19
N VAL A 193 -14.50 -6.36 -8.70
CA VAL A 193 -13.13 -6.84 -8.48
C VAL A 193 -13.10 -7.82 -7.31
N ALA A 194 -13.80 -7.53 -6.21
CA ALA A 194 -13.87 -8.40 -5.04
C ALA A 194 -14.46 -9.79 -5.38
N LEU A 195 -15.47 -9.83 -6.25
CA LEU A 195 -16.09 -11.09 -6.70
C LEU A 195 -15.14 -12.00 -7.48
N GLN A 196 -14.09 -11.43 -8.08
CA GLN A 196 -13.08 -12.17 -8.85
C GLN A 196 -11.87 -12.59 -8.01
N GLN A 197 -11.73 -12.11 -6.77
CA GLN A 197 -10.59 -12.46 -5.92
C GLN A 197 -10.68 -13.91 -5.44
N PRO A 198 -9.62 -14.73 -5.57
CA PRO A 198 -9.63 -16.08 -5.05
C PRO A 198 -9.58 -16.09 -3.52
N SER A 199 -10.13 -17.12 -2.89
CA SER A 199 -10.15 -17.23 -1.42
C SER A 199 -8.76 -17.28 -0.80
N CYS A 200 -7.80 -17.88 -1.49
CA CYS A 200 -6.41 -18.01 -1.04
C CYS A 200 -5.71 -16.65 -0.86
N VAL A 201 -6.15 -15.58 -1.54
CA VAL A 201 -5.64 -14.21 -1.33
C VAL A 201 -5.77 -13.78 0.14
N PHE A 202 -6.84 -14.16 0.83
CA PHE A 202 -7.09 -13.77 2.22
C PHE A 202 -6.54 -14.75 3.25
N THR A 203 -6.24 -16.00 2.85
CA THR A 203 -5.85 -17.07 3.77
C THR A 203 -4.36 -17.40 3.72
N SER A 204 -3.65 -16.97 2.68
CA SER A 204 -2.22 -17.27 2.48
C SER A 204 -1.31 -16.06 2.64
N VAL A 205 -1.85 -14.90 3.02
CA VAL A 205 -1.05 -13.68 3.26
C VAL A 205 -0.16 -13.90 4.49
N GLY A 206 1.03 -14.40 4.27
CA GLY A 206 2.03 -14.55 5.31
C GLY A 206 2.78 -13.24 5.53
N ILE A 207 2.14 -12.22 6.15
CA ILE A 207 2.83 -10.99 6.55
C ILE A 207 3.94 -11.38 7.53
N GLN A 208 5.18 -11.06 7.16
CA GLN A 208 6.32 -11.33 8.03
C GLN A 208 6.39 -10.26 9.13
N PRO A 209 6.67 -10.65 10.37
CA PRO A 209 6.90 -9.69 11.43
C PRO A 209 8.21 -8.94 11.18
N THR A 210 8.13 -7.62 11.17
CA THR A 210 9.29 -6.74 10.90
C THR A 210 9.70 -5.93 12.12
N TRP A 211 8.96 -5.98 13.24
CA TRP A 211 9.21 -5.14 14.41
C TRP A 211 10.60 -5.30 15.03
N GLU A 212 11.19 -6.51 15.00
CA GLU A 212 12.52 -6.76 15.55
C GLU A 212 13.64 -6.11 14.70
N SER A 213 13.34 -5.84 13.42
CA SER A 213 14.30 -5.30 12.47
C SER A 213 14.16 -3.79 12.22
N LEU A 214 13.15 -3.13 12.79
CA LEU A 214 12.89 -1.71 12.55
C LEU A 214 14.06 -0.79 12.88
N SER A 215 14.85 -1.14 13.90
CA SER A 215 16.04 -0.37 14.31
C SER A 215 17.18 -0.40 13.30
N SER A 216 17.14 -1.32 12.33
CA SER A 216 18.13 -1.41 11.26
C SER A 216 17.78 -0.63 10.00
N ILE A 217 16.61 0.02 9.97
CA ILE A 217 16.19 0.85 8.82
C ILE A 217 16.97 2.17 8.89
N ASP A 218 17.81 2.42 7.89
CA ASP A 218 18.65 3.60 7.79
C ASP A 218 18.13 4.67 6.82
N CYS A 219 17.06 4.37 6.07
CA CYS A 219 16.39 5.36 5.24
C CYS A 219 15.30 6.12 6.01
N PRO A 220 14.98 7.38 5.57
CA PRO A 220 13.89 8.15 6.18
C PRO A 220 12.52 7.48 6.02
N ILE A 221 11.68 7.57 7.08
CA ILE A 221 10.33 7.03 7.10
C ILE A 221 9.32 8.14 7.40
N LEU A 222 8.27 8.25 6.59
CA LEU A 222 7.05 8.98 6.90
C LEU A 222 5.91 8.00 7.11
N CYS A 223 5.28 8.01 8.29
CA CYS A 223 4.18 7.12 8.60
C CYS A 223 2.92 7.89 8.91
N PHE A 224 1.79 7.46 8.35
CA PHE A 224 0.45 7.99 8.62
C PHE A 224 -0.39 6.98 9.37
N TRP A 225 -1.23 7.47 10.29
CA TRP A 225 -2.18 6.62 10.99
C TRP A 225 -3.48 7.38 11.30
N GLY A 226 -4.61 6.74 11.03
CA GLY A 226 -5.88 7.23 11.52
C GLY A 226 -6.09 6.83 12.99
N ALA A 227 -6.47 7.77 13.84
CA ALA A 227 -6.81 7.47 15.23
C ALA A 227 -8.07 6.59 15.36
N ASN A 228 -8.88 6.53 14.30
CA ASN A 228 -10.10 5.72 14.22
C ASN A 228 -9.89 4.43 13.38
N ASP A 229 -8.65 3.99 13.21
CA ASP A 229 -8.36 2.74 12.53
C ASP A 229 -8.91 1.55 13.32
N ARG A 230 -9.87 0.83 12.72
CA ARG A 230 -10.53 -0.34 13.31
C ARG A 230 -9.85 -1.66 12.94
N PHE A 231 -8.82 -1.63 12.09
CA PHE A 231 -8.06 -2.80 11.64
C PHE A 231 -6.75 -2.94 12.39
N LEU A 232 -5.92 -1.89 12.38
CA LEU A 232 -4.62 -1.88 13.02
C LEU A 232 -4.58 -0.78 14.10
N PRO A 233 -4.31 -1.13 15.36
CA PRO A 233 -4.34 -0.16 16.46
C PRO A 233 -3.33 0.97 16.26
N VAL A 234 -3.76 2.22 16.46
CA VAL A 234 -2.89 3.40 16.35
C VAL A 234 -1.69 3.36 17.30
N SER A 235 -1.76 2.59 18.40
CA SER A 235 -0.62 2.37 19.30
C SER A 235 0.61 1.81 18.62
N GLN A 236 0.45 1.00 17.56
CA GLN A 236 1.57 0.48 16.77
C GLN A 236 2.40 1.58 16.08
N SER A 237 1.81 2.76 15.85
CA SER A 237 2.55 3.92 15.35
C SER A 237 3.59 4.43 16.35
N LEU A 238 3.31 4.29 17.65
CA LEU A 238 4.24 4.65 18.71
C LEU A 238 5.37 3.63 18.84
N ASP A 239 5.08 2.36 18.60
CA ASP A 239 6.09 1.30 18.57
C ASP A 239 7.07 1.55 17.40
N LEU A 240 6.56 1.90 16.22
CA LEU A 240 7.38 2.30 15.08
C LEU A 240 8.23 3.55 15.40
N LEU A 241 7.61 4.58 16.02
CA LEU A 241 8.29 5.80 16.40
C LEU A 241 9.43 5.56 17.40
N ALA A 242 9.25 4.59 18.30
CA ALA A 242 10.26 4.25 19.29
C ALA A 242 11.40 3.40 18.72
N ALA A 243 11.13 2.56 17.71
CA ALA A 243 12.06 1.58 17.19
C ALA A 243 12.88 2.08 15.99
N ALA A 244 12.27 2.83 15.06
CA ALA A 244 12.96 3.25 13.83
C ALA A 244 13.74 4.56 14.04
N PRO A 245 15.01 4.65 13.58
CA PRO A 245 15.89 5.79 13.87
C PRO A 245 15.47 7.11 13.21
N GLN A 246 14.90 7.05 12.01
CA GLN A 246 14.58 8.22 11.20
C GLN A 246 13.10 8.18 10.77
N VAL A 247 12.18 8.34 11.72
CA VAL A 247 10.75 8.28 11.44
C VAL A 247 10.01 9.55 11.88
N LYS A 248 9.11 10.04 11.01
CA LYS A 248 8.06 11.00 11.33
C LYS A 248 6.72 10.29 11.29
N VAL A 249 5.92 10.43 12.34
CA VAL A 249 4.56 9.87 12.39
C VAL A 249 3.54 11.00 12.37
N VAL A 250 2.53 10.88 11.52
CA VAL A 250 1.38 11.78 11.40
C VAL A 250 0.11 11.04 11.79
N ILE A 251 -0.57 11.48 12.83
CA ILE A 251 -1.81 10.86 13.32
C ILE A 251 -2.95 11.87 13.18
N SER A 252 -4.09 11.43 12.62
CA SER A 252 -5.30 12.25 12.53
C SER A 252 -6.49 11.53 13.16
N ASN A 253 -7.29 12.29 13.92
CA ASN A 253 -8.58 11.83 14.46
C ASN A 253 -9.73 11.93 13.43
N GLN A 254 -9.43 12.33 12.19
CA GLN A 254 -10.39 12.42 11.08
C GLN A 254 -10.15 11.34 10.02
N ALA A 255 -9.34 10.34 10.34
CA ALA A 255 -9.05 9.22 9.45
C ALA A 255 -9.20 7.87 10.16
N GLY A 256 -9.57 6.86 9.40
CA GLY A 256 -9.50 5.44 9.72
C GLY A 256 -8.29 4.79 9.06
N HIS A 257 -8.49 3.60 8.49
CA HIS A 257 -7.44 2.79 7.90
C HIS A 257 -6.94 3.30 6.53
N TRP A 258 -7.75 4.10 5.82
CA TRP A 258 -7.44 4.61 4.49
C TRP A 258 -7.07 6.10 4.48
N TYR A 259 -6.09 6.50 5.30
CA TYR A 259 -5.64 7.88 5.42
C TYR A 259 -5.47 8.60 4.07
N MET A 260 -4.82 7.94 3.08
CA MET A 260 -4.54 8.47 1.75
C MET A 260 -5.78 8.75 0.89
N LEU A 261 -6.91 8.13 1.21
CA LEU A 261 -8.22 8.39 0.55
C LEU A 261 -9.06 9.41 1.31
N GLU A 262 -9.09 9.29 2.62
CA GLU A 262 -9.90 10.11 3.52
C GLU A 262 -9.36 11.53 3.59
N LEU A 263 -8.07 11.69 3.76
CA LEU A 263 -7.37 12.96 3.87
C LEU A 263 -6.36 13.15 2.73
N ALA A 264 -6.79 12.89 1.49
CA ALA A 264 -5.91 12.85 0.33
C ALA A 264 -5.09 14.13 0.11
N ALA A 265 -5.68 15.30 0.32
CA ALA A 265 -4.97 16.59 0.15
C ALA A 265 -3.87 16.78 1.22
N ASP A 266 -4.16 16.38 2.46
CA ASP A 266 -3.21 16.43 3.56
C ASP A 266 -2.08 15.41 3.36
N PHE A 267 -2.44 14.19 3.03
CA PHE A 267 -1.49 13.14 2.69
C PHE A 267 -0.53 13.56 1.58
N ASN A 268 -1.07 14.06 0.46
CA ASN A 268 -0.25 14.48 -0.67
C ASN A 268 0.72 15.61 -0.30
N ARG A 269 0.26 16.62 0.46
CA ARG A 269 1.11 17.71 0.94
C ARG A 269 2.26 17.18 1.81
N GLU A 270 1.95 16.38 2.84
CA GLU A 270 2.96 15.84 3.75
C GLU A 270 3.99 14.95 3.03
N VAL A 271 3.53 14.11 2.09
CA VAL A 271 4.43 13.27 1.28
C VAL A 271 5.33 14.14 0.41
N ILE A 272 4.79 15.12 -0.32
CA ILE A 272 5.57 15.99 -1.19
C ILE A 272 6.62 16.79 -0.40
N ASP A 273 6.24 17.34 0.74
CA ASP A 273 7.14 18.07 1.64
C ASP A 273 8.26 17.14 2.14
N PHE A 274 7.92 15.93 2.60
CA PHE A 274 8.88 14.93 3.04
C PHE A 274 9.87 14.56 1.93
N LEU A 275 9.39 14.29 0.73
CA LEU A 275 10.22 13.92 -0.41
C LEU A 275 11.13 15.06 -0.86
N SER A 276 10.68 16.32 -0.76
CA SER A 276 11.48 17.49 -1.12
C SER A 276 12.72 17.65 -0.24
N ILE A 277 12.65 17.25 1.02
CA ILE A 277 13.76 17.32 1.96
C ILE A 277 14.69 16.11 1.79
N THR A 278 14.12 14.90 1.77
CA THR A 278 14.88 13.64 1.80
C THR A 278 15.63 13.34 0.50
N VAL A 279 15.05 13.64 -0.66
CA VAL A 279 15.67 13.31 -1.97
C VAL A 279 16.79 14.31 -2.33
N ILE A 280 16.69 15.56 -1.86
CA ILE A 280 17.73 16.57 -2.07
C ILE A 280 18.98 16.24 -1.25
N ASP A 281 18.83 15.80 -0.01
CA ASP A 281 19.97 15.47 0.85
C ASP A 281 20.75 14.27 0.32
N ALA A 282 20.08 13.26 -0.26
CA ALA A 282 20.74 12.11 -0.88
C ALA A 282 21.55 12.49 -2.14
N ALA A 283 21.14 13.49 -2.90
CA ALA A 283 21.85 13.97 -4.08
C ALA A 283 23.11 14.79 -3.72
N SER A 284 23.09 15.52 -2.60
CA SER A 284 24.21 16.33 -2.12
C SER A 284 25.34 15.49 -1.53
N VAL A 285 25.02 14.37 -0.88
CA VAL A 285 26.02 13.46 -0.26
C VAL A 285 26.82 12.68 -1.31
N ASN A 286 26.24 12.42 -2.50
CA ASN A 286 26.93 11.72 -3.59
C ASN A 286 27.80 12.62 -4.47
N SER A 287 27.71 13.96 -4.35
CA SER A 287 28.56 14.89 -5.08
C SER A 287 29.93 15.14 -4.45
N ASP A 288 30.15 14.68 -3.22
CA ASP A 288 31.38 14.88 -2.45
C ASP A 288 32.24 13.58 -2.31
N LYS A 289 31.92 12.54 -3.09
CA LYS A 289 32.73 11.32 -3.24
C LYS A 289 33.20 11.15 -4.68
#